data_628a812bc7639e083ec5bc6d353609da
#
_entry.id   628a812bc7639e083ec5bc6d353609da
#
_cell.length_a   1.000
_cell.length_b   1.000
_cell.length_c   1.000
_cell.angle_alpha   90.00
_cell.angle_beta   90.00
_cell.angle_gamma   90.00
#
_symmetry.space_group_name_H-M   'P 1'
#
loop_
_entity.id
_entity.type
_entity.pdbx_description
1 polymer ?
#
loop_
_entity_poly.entity_id
_entity_poly.type
_entity_poly.pdbx_seq_one_letter_code
_entity_poly.pdbx_strand_id
1 'polypeptide(L)'
;EVDAAVRRAADIFAKAGAIIEEVSLPWGKDEDELWSAHWGVYLATFFGHVLKDYRAKMDPNVVRLIENGLAMNAVEFKKIEIVRTRMWGEIQPILARNEAMLTGTMCQPAAKVGRNDAEYWQLDADGGYRALDFTSVWNFVSPCPALSVPAGLTSDKLPIGLQIIGRRHDDLGVLGLGAALENLQPWWQQRPPL
;
A
#
# COMPACT_ATOMS: atom_id res chain seq x y z
N GLU A 1 13.24 -9.23 4.52
CA GLU A 1 13.85 -8.93 3.22
C GLU A 1 13.30 -7.62 2.64
N VAL A 2 11.99 -7.38 2.69
CA VAL A 2 11.38 -6.14 2.17
C VAL A 2 11.93 -4.91 2.90
N ASP A 3 11.89 -4.88 4.24
CA ASP A 3 12.44 -3.76 5.02
C ASP A 3 13.91 -3.48 4.67
N ALA A 4 14.73 -4.53 4.55
CA ALA A 4 16.13 -4.37 4.15
C ALA A 4 16.29 -3.80 2.73
N ALA A 5 15.37 -4.10 1.81
CA ALA A 5 15.39 -3.52 0.46
C ALA A 5 15.00 -2.05 0.47
N VAL A 6 13.99 -1.67 1.25
CA VAL A 6 13.58 -0.27 1.44
C VAL A 6 14.70 0.55 2.05
N ARG A 7 15.38 0.04 3.10
CA ARG A 7 16.52 0.72 3.73
C ARG A 7 17.68 0.90 2.75
N ARG A 8 18.00 -0.11 1.94
CA ARG A 8 19.02 0.04 0.87
C ARG A 8 18.65 1.13 -0.15
N ALA A 9 17.38 1.21 -0.54
CA ALA A 9 16.94 2.28 -1.44
C ALA A 9 17.05 3.67 -0.80
N ALA A 10 16.71 3.80 0.49
CA ALA A 10 16.92 5.03 1.26
C ALA A 10 18.42 5.40 1.33
N ASP A 11 19.31 4.42 1.55
CA ASP A 11 20.77 4.63 1.55
C ASP A 11 21.29 5.11 0.20
N ILE A 12 20.70 4.69 -0.91
CA ILE A 12 21.06 5.17 -2.26
C ILE A 12 20.72 6.65 -2.39
N PHE A 13 19.53 7.08 -1.97
CA PHE A 13 19.14 8.47 -1.92
C PHE A 13 20.04 9.28 -0.98
N ALA A 14 20.36 8.77 0.20
CA ALA A 14 21.27 9.42 1.15
C ALA A 14 22.65 9.65 0.55
N LYS A 15 23.23 8.68 -0.15
CA LYS A 15 24.50 8.80 -0.85
C LYS A 15 24.47 9.82 -1.99
N ALA A 16 23.30 10.05 -2.57
CA ALA A 16 23.06 11.09 -3.57
C ALA A 16 22.77 12.47 -2.96
N GLY A 17 22.83 12.60 -1.63
CA GLY A 17 22.70 13.88 -0.91
C GLY A 17 21.32 14.12 -0.28
N ALA A 18 20.39 13.18 -0.33
CA ALA A 18 19.11 13.30 0.36
C ALA A 18 19.27 13.14 1.88
N ILE A 19 18.44 13.85 2.63
CA ILE A 19 18.33 13.69 4.08
C ILE A 19 17.22 12.65 4.36
N ILE A 20 17.59 11.58 5.03
CA ILE A 20 16.65 10.50 5.38
C ILE A 20 16.23 10.64 6.84
N GLU A 21 14.92 10.73 7.07
CA GLU A 21 14.28 10.72 8.38
C GLU A 21 13.49 9.41 8.54
N GLU A 22 13.75 8.64 9.58
CA GLU A 22 12.91 7.48 9.91
C GLU A 22 11.69 7.95 10.69
N VAL A 23 10.50 7.60 10.21
CA VAL A 23 9.23 7.99 10.83
C VAL A 23 8.41 6.75 11.19
N SER A 24 7.64 6.83 12.27
CA SER A 24 6.68 5.81 12.68
C SER A 24 5.28 6.39 12.59
N LEU A 25 4.36 5.62 12.00
CA LEU A 25 2.95 5.97 11.95
C LEU A 25 2.15 5.03 12.87
N PRO A 26 1.18 5.56 13.62
CA PRO A 26 0.39 4.77 14.57
C PRO A 26 -0.75 4.01 13.87
N TRP A 27 -0.46 3.43 12.70
CA TRP A 27 -1.44 2.71 11.88
C TRP A 27 -1.22 1.21 11.97
N GLY A 28 -2.31 0.47 11.96
CA GLY A 28 -2.26 -0.97 12.09
C GLY A 28 -3.50 -1.65 11.52
N LYS A 29 -3.92 -2.70 12.20
CA LYS A 29 -5.04 -3.54 11.79
C LYS A 29 -6.35 -2.74 11.64
N ASP A 30 -6.62 -1.80 12.53
CA ASP A 30 -7.87 -1.06 12.53
C ASP A 30 -8.00 -0.20 11.27
N GLU A 31 -6.92 0.46 10.84
CA GLU A 31 -6.91 1.26 9.61
C GLU A 31 -7.07 0.38 8.36
N ASP A 32 -6.48 -0.81 8.34
CA ASP A 32 -6.61 -1.76 7.24
C ASP A 32 -8.04 -2.34 7.16
N GLU A 33 -8.65 -2.68 8.29
CA GLU A 33 -10.06 -3.12 8.34
C GLU A 33 -11.01 -2.00 7.86
N LEU A 34 -10.74 -0.75 8.23
CA LEU A 34 -11.53 0.40 7.78
C LEU A 34 -11.33 0.67 6.28
N TRP A 35 -10.11 0.47 5.75
CA TRP A 35 -9.88 0.49 4.31
C TRP A 35 -10.72 -0.59 3.61
N SER A 36 -10.68 -1.82 4.09
CA SER A 36 -11.45 -2.93 3.52
C SER A 36 -12.96 -2.64 3.52
N ALA A 37 -13.47 -2.05 4.62
CA ALA A 37 -14.86 -1.63 4.73
C ALA A 37 -15.20 -0.50 3.73
N HIS A 38 -14.34 0.51 3.61
CA HIS A 38 -14.49 1.60 2.64
C HIS A 38 -14.47 1.06 1.19
N TRP A 39 -13.53 0.17 0.89
CA TRP A 39 -13.40 -0.48 -0.42
C TRP A 39 -14.63 -1.34 -0.74
N GLY A 40 -15.20 -2.02 0.26
CA GLY A 40 -16.45 -2.77 0.13
C GLY A 40 -17.62 -1.90 -0.34
N VAL A 41 -17.76 -0.67 0.19
CA VAL A 41 -18.78 0.29 -0.27
C VAL A 41 -18.53 0.73 -1.71
N TYR A 42 -17.26 0.94 -2.08
CA TYR A 42 -16.89 1.24 -3.46
C TYR A 42 -17.28 0.11 -4.41
N LEU A 43 -16.90 -1.12 -4.08
CA LEU A 43 -17.25 -2.30 -4.86
C LEU A 43 -18.77 -2.49 -4.94
N ALA A 44 -19.49 -2.28 -3.85
CA ALA A 44 -20.96 -2.35 -3.81
C ALA A 44 -21.60 -1.32 -4.75
N THR A 45 -21.06 -0.09 -4.78
CA THR A 45 -21.56 1.00 -5.62
C THR A 45 -21.43 0.66 -7.11
N PHE A 46 -20.28 0.12 -7.52
CA PHE A 46 -20.03 -0.17 -8.93
C PHE A 46 -20.48 -1.56 -9.38
N PHE A 47 -20.42 -2.55 -8.49
CA PHE A 47 -20.62 -3.96 -8.85
C PHE A 47 -21.75 -4.66 -8.10
N GLY A 48 -22.42 -4.01 -7.14
CA GLY A 48 -23.51 -4.62 -6.39
C GLY A 48 -24.63 -5.16 -7.27
N HIS A 49 -24.92 -4.46 -8.37
CA HIS A 49 -25.97 -4.85 -9.32
C HIS A 49 -25.67 -6.15 -10.08
N VAL A 50 -24.39 -6.53 -10.25
CA VAL A 50 -24.01 -7.73 -11.01
C VAL A 50 -24.04 -9.01 -10.17
N LEU A 51 -24.14 -8.91 -8.83
CA LEU A 51 -24.17 -10.08 -7.95
C LEU A 51 -25.29 -11.06 -8.32
N LYS A 52 -26.44 -10.55 -8.72
CA LYS A 52 -27.60 -11.37 -9.04
C LYS A 52 -27.32 -12.38 -10.19
N ASP A 53 -26.48 -11.99 -11.17
CA ASP A 53 -26.24 -12.77 -12.37
C ASP A 53 -24.86 -13.47 -12.39
N TYR A 54 -23.90 -12.94 -11.60
CA TYR A 54 -22.50 -13.36 -11.69
C TYR A 54 -21.89 -13.88 -10.38
N ARG A 55 -22.63 -13.85 -9.28
CA ARG A 55 -22.13 -14.26 -7.95
C ARG A 55 -21.31 -15.56 -7.97
N ALA A 56 -21.82 -16.61 -8.66
CA ALA A 56 -21.17 -17.91 -8.72
C ALA A 56 -19.87 -17.94 -9.54
N LYS A 57 -19.59 -16.88 -10.30
CA LYS A 57 -18.40 -16.72 -11.13
C LYS A 57 -17.38 -15.74 -10.55
N MET A 58 -17.74 -15.07 -9.45
CA MET A 58 -16.88 -14.08 -8.78
C MET A 58 -16.06 -14.73 -7.67
N ASP A 59 -14.92 -14.13 -7.37
CA ASP A 59 -14.14 -14.52 -6.20
C ASP A 59 -14.97 -14.35 -4.91
N PRO A 60 -15.03 -15.36 -4.03
CA PRO A 60 -15.85 -15.31 -2.80
C PRO A 60 -15.49 -14.13 -1.88
N ASN A 61 -14.22 -13.71 -1.81
CA ASN A 61 -13.81 -12.57 -1.00
C ASN A 61 -14.35 -11.25 -1.57
N VAL A 62 -14.34 -11.10 -2.91
CA VAL A 62 -14.93 -9.94 -3.58
C VAL A 62 -16.44 -9.89 -3.36
N VAL A 63 -17.14 -11.04 -3.47
CA VAL A 63 -18.57 -11.13 -3.16
C VAL A 63 -18.85 -10.67 -1.72
N ARG A 64 -18.08 -11.17 -0.75
CA ARG A 64 -18.21 -10.78 0.65
C ARG A 64 -18.00 -9.29 0.87
N LEU A 65 -16.99 -8.69 0.24
CA LEU A 65 -16.74 -7.23 0.32
C LEU A 65 -17.92 -6.43 -0.23
N ILE A 66 -18.48 -6.83 -1.38
CA ILE A 66 -19.65 -6.18 -1.96
C ILE A 66 -20.86 -6.27 -1.02
N GLU A 67 -21.12 -7.45 -0.45
CA GLU A 67 -22.23 -7.67 0.47
C GLU A 67 -22.10 -6.84 1.75
N ASN A 68 -20.90 -6.79 2.33
CA ASN A 68 -20.61 -5.94 3.47
C ASN A 68 -20.84 -4.46 3.14
N GLY A 69 -20.41 -4.02 1.94
CA GLY A 69 -20.63 -2.66 1.48
C GLY A 69 -22.12 -2.33 1.29
N LEU A 70 -22.91 -3.25 0.74
CA LEU A 70 -24.36 -3.09 0.60
C LEU A 70 -25.10 -3.01 1.95
N ALA A 71 -24.59 -3.70 2.96
CA ALA A 71 -25.16 -3.70 4.32
C ALA A 71 -24.78 -2.46 5.14
N MET A 72 -23.74 -1.73 4.75
CA MET A 72 -23.23 -0.58 5.50
C MET A 72 -24.21 0.59 5.46
N ASN A 73 -24.52 1.16 6.62
CA ASN A 73 -25.32 2.38 6.67
C ASN A 73 -24.48 3.65 6.55
N ALA A 74 -25.13 4.77 6.24
CA ALA A 74 -24.46 6.05 5.99
C ALA A 74 -23.69 6.59 7.20
N VAL A 75 -24.16 6.32 8.43
CA VAL A 75 -23.49 6.80 9.65
C VAL A 75 -22.17 6.05 9.87
N GLU A 76 -22.17 4.74 9.67
CA GLU A 76 -20.96 3.91 9.76
C GLU A 76 -19.93 4.33 8.69
N PHE A 77 -20.38 4.54 7.46
CA PHE A 77 -19.50 5.03 6.39
C PHE A 77 -18.88 6.40 6.74
N LYS A 78 -19.66 7.32 7.32
CA LYS A 78 -19.15 8.64 7.74
C LYS A 78 -18.13 8.55 8.89
N LYS A 79 -18.24 7.58 9.79
CA LYS A 79 -17.21 7.33 10.81
C LYS A 79 -15.87 6.93 10.19
N ILE A 80 -15.90 6.15 9.10
CA ILE A 80 -14.68 5.79 8.34
C ILE A 80 -13.99 7.05 7.80
N GLU A 81 -14.75 8.01 7.25
CA GLU A 81 -14.19 9.27 6.74
C GLU A 81 -13.55 10.15 7.84
N ILE A 82 -14.04 10.07 9.09
CA ILE A 82 -13.41 10.75 10.22
C ILE A 82 -12.01 10.17 10.46
N VAL A 83 -11.86 8.85 10.41
CA VAL A 83 -10.56 8.18 10.56
C VAL A 83 -9.60 8.56 9.41
N ARG A 84 -10.08 8.59 8.17
CA ARG A 84 -9.29 9.10 7.02
C ARG A 84 -8.76 10.51 7.26
N THR A 85 -9.59 11.39 7.82
CA THR A 85 -9.19 12.77 8.13
C THR A 85 -8.13 12.80 9.22
N ARG A 86 -8.24 11.96 10.25
CA ARG A 86 -7.22 11.80 11.28
C ARG A 86 -5.89 11.34 10.68
N MET A 87 -5.91 10.27 9.89
CA MET A 87 -4.71 9.74 9.22
C MET A 87 -4.04 10.80 8.33
N TRP A 88 -4.83 11.60 7.61
CA TRP A 88 -4.28 12.74 6.87
C TRP A 88 -3.59 13.76 7.78
N GLY A 89 -4.18 14.09 8.93
CA GLY A 89 -3.60 14.98 9.92
C GLY A 89 -2.26 14.48 10.48
N GLU A 90 -2.06 13.17 10.50
CA GLU A 90 -0.82 12.53 10.97
C GLU A 90 0.31 12.60 9.93
N ILE A 91 0.01 12.42 8.64
CA ILE A 91 1.04 12.43 7.57
C ILE A 91 1.30 13.80 6.96
N GLN A 92 0.32 14.69 6.97
CA GLN A 92 0.48 16.00 6.34
C GLN A 92 1.68 16.79 6.88
N PRO A 93 1.94 16.85 8.21
CA PRO A 93 3.13 17.52 8.74
C PRO A 93 4.46 16.87 8.30
N ILE A 94 4.45 15.55 8.06
CA ILE A 94 5.63 14.82 7.58
C ILE A 94 5.89 15.19 6.12
N LEU A 95 4.87 15.12 5.26
CA LEU A 95 4.98 15.48 3.85
C LEU A 95 5.20 16.99 3.63
N ALA A 96 4.83 17.85 4.59
CA ALA A 96 5.11 19.29 4.49
C ALA A 96 6.61 19.62 4.58
N ARG A 97 7.39 18.81 5.32
CA ARG A 97 8.84 19.01 5.50
C ARG A 97 9.71 18.06 4.68
N ASN A 98 9.13 17.03 4.11
CA ASN A 98 9.80 16.02 3.30
C ASN A 98 9.21 16.00 1.88
N GLU A 99 10.02 15.65 0.89
CA GLU A 99 9.57 15.57 -0.51
C GLU A 99 8.67 14.35 -0.74
N ALA A 100 9.00 13.22 -0.10
CA ALA A 100 8.22 11.98 -0.17
C ALA A 100 8.44 11.11 1.06
N MET A 101 7.61 10.08 1.19
CA MET A 101 7.80 8.95 2.11
C MET A 101 8.14 7.70 1.31
N LEU A 102 8.98 6.84 1.88
CA LEU A 102 9.40 5.57 1.29
C LEU A 102 8.88 4.41 2.15
N THR A 103 8.23 3.45 1.52
CA THR A 103 7.79 2.19 2.16
C THR A 103 8.00 1.02 1.20
N GLY A 104 7.84 -0.21 1.68
CA GLY A 104 7.61 -1.32 0.76
C GLY A 104 6.26 -1.15 0.05
N THR A 105 6.15 -1.59 -1.20
CA THR A 105 4.84 -1.70 -1.87
C THR A 105 4.03 -2.82 -1.20
N MET A 106 4.68 -3.94 -0.95
CA MET A 106 4.15 -5.07 -0.19
C MET A 106 4.91 -5.21 1.13
N CYS A 107 4.26 -5.75 2.15
CA CYS A 107 4.90 -6.03 3.44
C CYS A 107 5.77 -7.28 3.39
N GLN A 108 5.49 -8.16 2.45
CA GLN A 108 6.09 -9.48 2.28
C GLN A 108 6.41 -9.73 0.81
N PRO A 109 7.31 -10.68 0.50
CA PRO A 109 7.49 -11.19 -0.87
C PRO A 109 6.20 -11.80 -1.42
N ALA A 110 6.15 -11.99 -2.75
CA ALA A 110 4.99 -12.58 -3.42
C ALA A 110 4.55 -13.89 -2.75
N ALA A 111 3.25 -14.02 -2.53
CA ALA A 111 2.63 -15.21 -1.97
C ALA A 111 2.81 -16.43 -2.88
N LYS A 112 2.86 -17.62 -2.28
CA LYS A 112 2.87 -18.87 -3.04
C LYS A 112 1.50 -19.09 -3.70
N VAL A 113 1.50 -19.54 -4.94
CA VAL A 113 0.27 -19.91 -5.66
C VAL A 113 -0.55 -20.92 -4.84
N GLY A 114 -1.85 -20.70 -4.75
CA GLY A 114 -2.78 -21.57 -4.01
C GLY A 114 -2.88 -21.28 -2.50
N ARG A 115 -2.17 -20.26 -1.98
CA ARG A 115 -2.37 -19.78 -0.62
C ARG A 115 -3.51 -18.76 -0.56
N ASN A 116 -4.24 -18.76 0.56
CA ASN A 116 -5.27 -17.76 0.84
C ASN A 116 -4.60 -16.51 1.42
N ASP A 117 -4.99 -15.32 0.96
CA ASP A 117 -4.48 -14.03 1.45
C ASP A 117 -4.69 -13.87 2.96
N ALA A 118 -5.76 -14.42 3.52
CA ALA A 118 -6.02 -14.42 4.97
C ALA A 118 -4.90 -15.08 5.81
N GLU A 119 -4.07 -15.93 5.21
CA GLU A 119 -2.92 -16.54 5.88
C GLU A 119 -1.79 -15.53 6.14
N TYR A 120 -1.82 -14.37 5.47
CA TYR A 120 -0.80 -13.32 5.56
C TYR A 120 -1.20 -12.18 6.51
N TRP A 121 -2.49 -12.02 6.82
CA TRP A 121 -2.96 -11.02 7.77
C TRP A 121 -2.97 -11.61 9.20
N GLN A 122 -1.83 -11.54 9.87
CA GLN A 122 -1.65 -12.10 11.20
C GLN A 122 -1.04 -11.06 12.15
N LEU A 123 -1.36 -11.19 13.43
CA LEU A 123 -0.58 -10.57 14.49
C LEU A 123 0.67 -11.42 14.74
N ASP A 124 1.82 -10.78 14.85
CA ASP A 124 3.03 -11.48 15.31
C ASP A 124 3.01 -11.67 16.83
N ALA A 125 4.06 -12.34 17.36
CA ALA A 125 4.15 -12.66 18.77
C ALA A 125 4.15 -11.43 19.69
N ASP A 126 4.57 -10.28 19.17
CA ASP A 126 4.64 -9.00 19.89
C ASP A 126 3.36 -8.17 19.69
N GLY A 127 2.34 -8.71 19.01
CA GLY A 127 1.08 -8.04 18.71
C GLY A 127 1.16 -7.07 17.52
N GLY A 128 2.28 -7.02 16.83
CA GLY A 128 2.44 -6.24 15.60
C GLY A 128 1.58 -6.81 14.48
N TYR A 129 0.89 -5.94 13.74
CA TYR A 129 0.06 -6.35 12.63
C TYR A 129 0.90 -6.57 11.37
N ARG A 130 0.80 -7.76 10.81
CA ARG A 130 1.42 -8.11 9.53
C ARG A 130 0.39 -8.05 8.43
N ALA A 131 0.31 -6.93 7.75
CA ALA A 131 -0.48 -6.80 6.54
C ALA A 131 0.20 -7.50 5.35
N LEU A 132 -0.56 -7.76 4.30
CA LEU A 132 -0.01 -8.25 3.04
C LEU A 132 0.66 -7.12 2.25
N ASP A 133 0.09 -5.92 2.26
CA ASP A 133 0.52 -4.79 1.47
C ASP A 133 0.53 -3.48 2.28
N PHE A 134 1.26 -2.49 1.77
CA PHE A 134 1.23 -1.11 2.24
C PHE A 134 0.44 -0.19 1.33
N THR A 135 -0.18 -0.69 0.26
CA THR A 135 -0.89 0.15 -0.71
C THR A 135 -2.26 0.59 -0.21
N SER A 136 -2.93 -0.26 0.57
CA SER A 136 -4.28 -0.02 1.09
C SER A 136 -4.37 1.25 1.91
N VAL A 137 -3.46 1.48 2.84
CA VAL A 137 -3.48 2.68 3.71
C VAL A 137 -3.27 3.97 2.92
N TRP A 138 -2.43 3.96 1.88
CA TRP A 138 -2.21 5.14 1.03
C TRP A 138 -3.41 5.44 0.13
N ASN A 139 -4.05 4.41 -0.41
CA ASN A 139 -5.32 4.56 -1.10
C ASN A 139 -6.42 5.10 -0.18
N PHE A 140 -6.41 4.71 1.09
CA PHE A 140 -7.37 5.16 2.08
C PHE A 140 -7.18 6.64 2.42
N VAL A 141 -5.95 7.10 2.63
CA VAL A 141 -5.63 8.50 2.96
C VAL A 141 -5.74 9.43 1.74
N SER A 142 -5.60 8.90 0.53
CA SER A 142 -5.61 9.60 -0.78
C SER A 142 -6.18 11.05 -0.76
N PRO A 143 -5.74 11.98 -1.65
CA PRO A 143 -5.05 11.73 -2.92
C PRO A 143 -3.53 12.02 -2.89
N CYS A 144 -2.76 11.23 -2.18
CA CYS A 144 -1.30 11.27 -2.31
C CYS A 144 -0.89 10.40 -3.51
N PRO A 145 -0.13 10.92 -4.48
CA PRO A 145 0.40 10.08 -5.55
C PRO A 145 1.38 9.07 -4.97
N ALA A 146 1.32 7.84 -5.46
CA ALA A 146 2.20 6.76 -5.06
C ALA A 146 2.75 6.04 -6.30
N LEU A 147 4.06 5.85 -6.34
CA LEU A 147 4.77 5.14 -7.40
C LEU A 147 5.45 3.91 -6.82
N SER A 148 5.25 2.76 -7.44
CA SER A 148 6.02 1.55 -7.11
C SER A 148 7.14 1.35 -8.12
N VAL A 149 8.37 1.19 -7.61
CA VAL A 149 9.57 0.95 -8.41
C VAL A 149 10.34 -0.26 -7.86
N PRO A 150 11.13 -0.98 -8.68
CA PRO A 150 11.94 -2.09 -8.19
C PRO A 150 12.95 -1.65 -7.12
N ALA A 151 12.99 -2.38 -6.00
CA ALA A 151 13.95 -2.19 -4.90
C ALA A 151 14.97 -3.33 -4.79
N GLY A 152 14.89 -4.32 -5.65
CA GLY A 152 15.75 -5.49 -5.67
C GLY A 152 14.97 -6.80 -5.67
N LEU A 153 15.66 -7.87 -5.33
CA LEU A 153 15.13 -9.24 -5.32
C LEU A 153 15.30 -9.85 -3.93
N THR A 154 14.41 -10.78 -3.59
CA THR A 154 14.60 -11.68 -2.44
C THR A 154 15.71 -12.70 -2.68
N SER A 155 16.06 -13.49 -1.66
CA SER A 155 16.95 -14.66 -1.80
C SER A 155 16.44 -15.65 -2.85
N ASP A 156 15.11 -15.80 -2.96
CA ASP A 156 14.44 -16.68 -3.95
C ASP A 156 14.23 -16.01 -5.31
N LYS A 157 14.86 -14.85 -5.55
CA LYS A 157 14.74 -14.08 -6.82
C LYS A 157 13.37 -13.51 -7.11
N LEU A 158 12.50 -13.36 -6.11
CA LEU A 158 11.23 -12.67 -6.25
C LEU A 158 11.44 -11.14 -6.19
N PRO A 159 10.73 -10.35 -7.00
CA PRO A 159 10.87 -8.90 -7.01
C PRO A 159 10.32 -8.26 -5.73
N ILE A 160 11.00 -7.22 -5.27
CA ILE A 160 10.57 -6.35 -4.17
C ILE A 160 10.29 -4.97 -4.73
N GLY A 161 9.13 -4.39 -4.39
CA GLY A 161 8.76 -3.03 -4.75
C GLY A 161 9.06 -2.04 -3.62
N LEU A 162 9.67 -0.90 -3.98
CA LEU A 162 9.69 0.32 -3.17
C LEU A 162 8.49 1.16 -3.56
N GLN A 163 7.73 1.64 -2.60
CA GLN A 163 6.67 2.61 -2.79
C GLN A 163 7.16 4.01 -2.40
N ILE A 164 7.04 4.95 -3.33
CA ILE A 164 7.36 6.37 -3.16
C ILE A 164 6.03 7.11 -3.07
N ILE A 165 5.73 7.73 -1.93
CA ILE A 165 4.49 8.45 -1.68
C ILE A 165 4.79 9.93 -1.61
N GLY A 166 4.20 10.72 -2.51
CA GLY A 166 4.40 12.17 -2.60
C GLY A 166 3.36 12.98 -1.85
N ARG A 167 3.58 14.29 -1.86
CA ARG A 167 2.58 15.27 -1.42
C ARG A 167 1.34 15.17 -2.30
N ARG A 168 0.19 15.58 -1.77
CA ARG A 168 -1.05 15.61 -2.56
C ARG A 168 -0.86 16.31 -3.89
N HIS A 169 -1.26 15.66 -4.98
CA HIS A 169 -1.23 16.16 -6.36
C HIS A 169 0.19 16.45 -6.90
N ASP A 170 1.24 15.96 -6.26
CA ASP A 170 2.62 16.11 -6.71
C ASP A 170 3.10 14.87 -7.48
N ASP A 171 2.40 14.53 -8.55
CA ASP A 171 2.73 13.39 -9.42
C ASP A 171 4.11 13.56 -10.07
N LEU A 172 4.46 14.79 -10.45
CA LEU A 172 5.77 15.09 -11.05
C LEU A 172 6.91 14.88 -10.07
N GLY A 173 6.74 15.26 -8.80
CA GLY A 173 7.75 15.01 -7.76
C GLY A 173 8.00 13.53 -7.56
N VAL A 174 6.92 12.73 -7.48
CA VAL A 174 7.02 11.27 -7.32
C VAL A 174 7.67 10.61 -8.54
N LEU A 175 7.30 10.99 -9.75
CA LEU A 175 7.93 10.50 -10.98
C LEU A 175 9.40 10.90 -11.06
N GLY A 176 9.74 12.11 -10.64
CA GLY A 176 11.12 12.61 -10.58
C GLY A 176 11.99 11.79 -9.62
N LEU A 177 11.47 11.44 -8.44
CA LEU A 177 12.17 10.57 -7.48
C LEU A 177 12.34 9.16 -8.02
N GLY A 178 11.32 8.61 -8.69
CA GLY A 178 11.41 7.30 -9.36
C GLY A 178 12.50 7.28 -10.43
N ALA A 179 12.55 8.31 -11.29
CA ALA A 179 13.57 8.46 -12.31
C ALA A 179 14.98 8.66 -11.70
N ALA A 180 15.09 9.39 -10.60
CA ALA A 180 16.36 9.55 -9.89
C ALA A 180 16.88 8.22 -9.36
N LEU A 181 16.01 7.40 -8.74
CA LEU A 181 16.39 6.06 -8.28
C LEU A 181 16.79 5.14 -9.43
N GLU A 182 16.07 5.17 -10.54
CA GLU A 182 16.41 4.39 -11.75
C GLU A 182 17.78 4.76 -12.31
N ASN A 183 18.13 6.04 -12.31
CA ASN A 183 19.46 6.49 -12.74
C ASN A 183 20.56 6.06 -11.76
N LEU A 184 20.30 6.07 -10.46
CA LEU A 184 21.26 5.68 -9.41
C LEU A 184 21.42 4.16 -9.32
N GLN A 185 20.37 3.41 -9.58
CA GLN A 185 20.33 1.95 -9.55
C GLN A 185 19.51 1.42 -10.73
N PRO A 186 20.08 1.34 -11.95
CA PRO A 186 19.35 0.84 -13.12
C PRO A 186 18.86 -0.59 -12.93
N TRP A 187 17.54 -0.82 -13.10
CA TRP A 187 16.92 -2.15 -13.02
C TRP A 187 16.40 -2.65 -14.38
N TRP A 188 16.22 -1.79 -15.34
CA TRP A 188 15.63 -2.09 -16.66
C TRP A 188 16.43 -3.12 -17.48
N GLN A 189 17.71 -3.33 -17.15
CA GLN A 189 18.56 -4.35 -17.78
C GLN A 189 18.29 -5.75 -17.20
N GLN A 190 17.68 -5.85 -16.02
CA GLN A 190 17.37 -7.13 -15.40
C GLN A 190 16.13 -7.74 -16.07
N ARG A 191 16.26 -8.96 -16.59
CA ARG A 191 15.17 -9.70 -17.22
C ARG A 191 14.90 -10.96 -16.43
N PRO A 192 13.61 -11.43 -16.34
CA PRO A 192 13.33 -12.74 -15.80
C PRO A 192 14.04 -13.82 -16.64
N PRO A 193 14.51 -14.89 -16.01
CA PRO A 193 14.97 -16.06 -16.78
C PRO A 193 13.77 -16.65 -17.51
N LEU A 194 13.82 -16.63 -18.84
CA LEU A 194 12.83 -17.25 -19.72
C LEU A 194 13.29 -18.65 -20.09
#